data_049429686a117a7b46cee8d6ddec20ea
#
_entry.id   049429686a117a7b46cee8d6ddec20ea
#
_cell.length_a   1.000
_cell.length_b   1.000
_cell.length_c   1.000
_cell.angle_alpha   90.00
_cell.angle_beta   90.00
_cell.angle_gamma   90.00
#
_symmetry.space_group_name_H-M   'P 1'
#
loop_
_entity.id
_entity.type
_entity.pdbx_description
1 polymer ?
#
loop_
_entity_poly.entity_id
_entity_poly.type
_entity_poly.pdbx_seq_one_letter_code
_entity_poly.pdbx_strand_id
1 'polypeptide(L)'
;MKNAIEFAKQFKKFRRTLPSIDVVTSEHGVIGEVIYAHLLWNATSKQATNAYKKLINAAVDLNDLRMNHIYETVDLIGPNYPQAEERAKRMKAVLNSIYKREHGIHVASLEGAGKRDVREYFDTLDGMTPFVCNRVISIFYGVAAIPVDDKTLAVLISNKLVHETSSITDVASWLGRQVKADEVCDVHVCMQA
;
A
#
# COMPACT_ATOMS: atom_id res chain seq x y z
N MET A 1 11.46 -20.59 -9.76
CA MET A 1 11.40 -19.40 -10.65
C MET A 1 12.02 -19.79 -11.98
N LYS A 2 11.34 -19.53 -13.11
CA LYS A 2 11.95 -19.60 -14.43
C LYS A 2 13.22 -18.74 -14.44
N ASN A 3 14.14 -19.01 -15.33
CA ASN A 3 15.43 -18.34 -15.49
C ASN A 3 15.28 -16.80 -15.22
N ALA A 4 15.92 -16.29 -14.16
CA ALA A 4 15.76 -14.90 -13.69
C ALA A 4 16.05 -13.86 -14.80
N ILE A 5 16.93 -14.21 -15.75
CA ILE A 5 17.31 -13.33 -16.86
C ILE A 5 16.16 -13.22 -17.88
N GLU A 6 15.53 -14.33 -18.23
CA GLU A 6 14.41 -14.34 -19.19
C GLU A 6 13.21 -13.59 -18.60
N PHE A 7 12.96 -13.79 -17.32
CA PHE A 7 11.90 -13.13 -16.59
C PHE A 7 12.12 -11.61 -16.50
N ALA A 8 13.32 -11.16 -16.17
CA ALA A 8 13.65 -9.74 -16.15
C ALA A 8 13.44 -9.08 -17.53
N LYS A 9 13.76 -9.82 -18.62
CA LYS A 9 13.52 -9.34 -19.98
C LYS A 9 12.03 -9.24 -20.31
N GLN A 10 11.23 -10.24 -19.90
CA GLN A 10 9.77 -10.23 -20.08
C GLN A 10 9.11 -9.14 -19.24
N PHE A 11 9.53 -8.96 -18.00
CA PHE A 11 9.03 -7.90 -17.13
C PHE A 11 9.34 -6.51 -17.70
N LYS A 12 10.55 -6.29 -18.21
CA LYS A 12 10.92 -5.04 -18.89
C LYS A 12 10.05 -4.76 -20.12
N LYS A 13 9.66 -5.82 -20.87
CA LYS A 13 8.73 -5.69 -21.99
C LYS A 13 7.31 -5.36 -21.50
N PHE A 14 6.82 -6.09 -20.49
CA PHE A 14 5.52 -5.85 -19.87
C PHE A 14 5.40 -4.42 -19.33
N ARG A 15 6.41 -3.93 -18.60
CA ARG A 15 6.44 -2.56 -18.08
C ARG A 15 6.22 -1.49 -19.16
N ARG A 16 6.69 -1.73 -20.40
CA ARG A 16 6.48 -0.80 -21.52
C ARG A 16 5.04 -0.77 -22.04
N THR A 17 4.23 -1.78 -21.70
CA THR A 17 2.81 -1.85 -22.06
C THR A 17 1.91 -1.22 -21.01
N LEU A 18 2.44 -0.90 -19.82
CA LEU A 18 1.68 -0.27 -18.76
C LEU A 18 1.42 1.21 -19.11
N PRO A 19 0.21 1.71 -18.79
CA PRO A 19 -0.10 3.14 -18.99
C PRO A 19 0.80 4.00 -18.09
N SER A 20 1.16 5.20 -18.55
CA SER A 20 1.75 6.21 -17.68
C SER A 20 0.63 6.85 -16.86
N ILE A 21 0.69 6.70 -15.54
CA ILE A 21 -0.29 7.24 -14.61
C ILE A 21 0.47 7.98 -13.53
N ASP A 22 0.03 9.20 -13.23
CA ASP A 22 0.61 9.99 -12.15
C ASP A 22 0.35 9.33 -10.79
N VAL A 23 1.36 9.31 -9.96
CA VAL A 23 1.24 8.82 -8.58
C VAL A 23 0.41 9.80 -7.78
N VAL A 24 -0.84 9.44 -7.49
CA VAL A 24 -1.69 10.22 -6.61
C VAL A 24 -1.31 9.91 -5.17
N THR A 25 -0.72 10.88 -4.49
CA THR A 25 -0.44 10.81 -3.05
C THR A 25 -1.59 11.42 -2.26
N SER A 26 -1.75 10.99 -1.01
CA SER A 26 -2.75 11.56 -0.12
C SER A 26 -2.43 13.02 0.23
N GLU A 27 -3.43 13.90 0.17
CA GLU A 27 -3.34 15.29 0.62
C GLU A 27 -3.04 15.42 2.13
N HIS A 28 -3.26 14.34 2.90
CA HIS A 28 -3.04 14.27 4.35
C HIS A 28 -1.69 13.61 4.71
N GLY A 29 -0.69 13.71 3.83
CA GLY A 29 0.66 13.22 4.06
C GLY A 29 0.75 11.71 4.33
N VAL A 30 1.72 11.31 5.14
CA VAL A 30 2.03 9.90 5.42
C VAL A 30 0.83 9.16 6.02
N ILE A 31 0.12 9.75 6.96
CA ILE A 31 -1.02 9.10 7.63
C ILE A 31 -2.19 8.92 6.65
N GLY A 32 -2.47 9.93 5.84
CA GLY A 32 -3.46 9.81 4.78
C GLY A 32 -3.12 8.69 3.80
N GLU A 33 -1.83 8.53 3.46
CA GLU A 33 -1.37 7.43 2.62
C GLU A 33 -1.52 6.06 3.30
N VAL A 34 -1.27 5.96 4.60
CA VAL A 34 -1.53 4.73 5.36
C VAL A 34 -3.01 4.33 5.24
N ILE A 35 -3.93 5.27 5.41
CA ILE A 35 -5.37 5.04 5.26
C ILE A 35 -5.70 4.64 3.81
N TYR A 36 -5.21 5.41 2.83
CA TYR A 36 -5.45 5.14 1.42
C TYR A 36 -4.91 3.77 0.98
N ALA A 37 -3.71 3.41 1.42
CA ALA A 37 -3.10 2.12 1.12
C ALA A 37 -3.89 0.93 1.70
N HIS A 38 -4.48 1.08 2.89
CA HIS A 38 -5.40 0.08 3.42
C HIS A 38 -6.66 -0.06 2.56
N LEU A 39 -7.17 1.04 2.03
CA LEU A 39 -8.31 1.00 1.12
C LEU A 39 -7.94 0.41 -0.24
N LEU A 40 -6.74 0.64 -0.73
CA LEU A 40 -6.27 0.13 -2.02
C LEU A 40 -5.95 -1.37 -2.00
N TRP A 41 -5.50 -1.91 -0.87
CA TRP A 41 -5.13 -3.31 -0.73
C TRP A 41 -6.25 -4.25 -1.21
N ASN A 42 -6.01 -5.04 -2.26
CA ASN A 42 -7.01 -5.91 -2.91
C ASN A 42 -8.28 -5.18 -3.41
N ALA A 43 -8.18 -3.88 -3.70
CA ALA A 43 -9.26 -3.09 -4.28
C ALA A 43 -8.78 -2.38 -5.56
N THR A 44 -9.68 -1.75 -6.31
CA THR A 44 -9.31 -0.90 -7.44
C THR A 44 -8.99 0.52 -6.96
N SER A 45 -8.13 1.24 -7.68
CA SER A 45 -7.82 2.64 -7.39
C SER A 45 -9.09 3.51 -7.32
N LYS A 46 -10.07 3.26 -8.19
CA LYS A 46 -11.37 3.96 -8.18
C LYS A 46 -12.15 3.70 -6.90
N GLN A 47 -12.22 2.43 -6.45
CA GLN A 47 -12.87 2.08 -5.19
C GLN A 47 -12.17 2.74 -4.01
N ALA A 48 -10.84 2.63 -3.95
CA ALA A 48 -10.02 3.22 -2.88
C ALA A 48 -10.20 4.73 -2.80
N THR A 49 -10.13 5.44 -3.93
CA THR A 49 -10.31 6.89 -3.98
C THR A 49 -11.70 7.31 -3.51
N ASN A 50 -12.75 6.62 -3.93
CA ASN A 50 -14.11 6.93 -3.50
C ASN A 50 -14.31 6.68 -2.00
N ALA A 51 -13.79 5.57 -1.49
CA ALA A 51 -13.89 5.24 -0.07
C ALA A 51 -13.07 6.23 0.79
N TYR A 52 -11.87 6.58 0.34
CA TYR A 52 -11.03 7.57 1.01
C TYR A 52 -11.72 8.93 1.13
N LYS A 53 -12.29 9.43 0.03
CA LYS A 53 -13.06 10.68 0.05
C LYS A 53 -14.22 10.65 1.04
N LYS A 54 -14.95 9.54 1.12
CA LYS A 54 -16.04 9.39 2.09
C LYS A 54 -15.54 9.43 3.54
N LEU A 55 -14.46 8.72 3.83
CA LEU A 55 -13.87 8.71 5.18
C LEU A 55 -13.39 10.10 5.60
N ILE A 56 -12.63 10.79 4.74
CA ILE A 56 -12.09 12.11 5.04
C ILE A 56 -13.21 13.15 5.16
N ASN A 57 -14.23 13.10 4.31
CA ASN A 57 -15.35 14.06 4.39
C ASN A 57 -16.25 13.84 5.60
N ALA A 58 -16.27 12.63 6.18
CA ALA A 58 -17.07 12.32 7.37
C ALA A 58 -16.33 12.65 8.69
N ALA A 59 -15.01 12.70 8.66
CA ALA A 59 -14.17 12.93 9.82
C ALA A 59 -13.85 14.42 9.99
N VAL A 60 -13.78 14.88 11.25
CA VAL A 60 -13.31 16.22 11.56
C VAL A 60 -11.78 16.30 11.36
N ASP A 61 -11.08 15.25 11.74
CA ASP A 61 -9.64 15.08 11.54
C ASP A 61 -9.26 13.59 11.45
N LEU A 62 -7.98 13.29 11.24
CA LEU A 62 -7.51 11.91 11.15
C LEU A 62 -7.57 11.15 12.48
N ASN A 63 -7.59 11.87 13.62
CA ASN A 63 -7.77 11.23 14.92
C ASN A 63 -9.21 10.74 15.12
N ASP A 64 -10.17 11.42 14.52
CA ASP A 64 -11.56 10.98 14.50
C ASP A 64 -11.69 9.58 13.87
N LEU A 65 -11.02 9.35 12.75
CA LEU A 65 -10.99 8.02 12.11
C LEU A 65 -10.42 6.92 13.02
N ARG A 66 -9.47 7.26 13.88
CA ARG A 66 -8.94 6.35 14.90
C ARG A 66 -10.01 6.00 15.96
N MET A 67 -10.84 6.96 16.32
CA MET A 67 -11.89 6.80 17.35
C MET A 67 -13.11 6.04 16.83
N ASN A 68 -13.41 6.11 15.55
CA ASN A 68 -14.57 5.45 14.94
C ASN A 68 -14.68 3.98 15.36
N HIS A 69 -15.91 3.52 15.56
CA HIS A 69 -16.18 2.10 15.66
C HIS A 69 -15.98 1.41 14.32
N ILE A 70 -15.66 0.13 14.34
CA ILE A 70 -15.40 -0.64 13.12
C ILE A 70 -16.60 -0.60 12.18
N TYR A 71 -17.83 -0.74 12.71
CA TYR A 71 -19.05 -0.70 11.91
C TYR A 71 -19.27 0.67 11.23
N GLU A 72 -18.92 1.78 11.88
CA GLU A 72 -19.01 3.13 11.30
C GLU A 72 -18.08 3.27 10.09
N THR A 73 -16.85 2.78 10.23
CA THR A 73 -15.90 2.76 9.12
C THR A 73 -16.40 1.87 7.98
N VAL A 74 -16.98 0.69 8.28
CA VAL A 74 -17.57 -0.20 7.29
C VAL A 74 -18.74 0.45 6.57
N ASP A 75 -19.63 1.15 7.28
CA ASP A 75 -20.77 1.86 6.69
C ASP A 75 -20.29 2.98 5.75
N LEU A 76 -19.26 3.72 6.13
CA LEU A 76 -18.69 4.80 5.31
C LEU A 76 -18.06 4.28 4.02
N ILE A 77 -17.22 3.24 4.09
CA ILE A 77 -16.58 2.69 2.88
C ILE A 77 -17.57 1.86 2.04
N GLY A 78 -18.61 1.34 2.67
CA GLY A 78 -19.65 0.48 2.10
C GLY A 78 -19.49 -0.99 2.52
N PRO A 79 -20.59 -1.65 2.95
CA PRO A 79 -20.55 -3.04 3.43
C PRO A 79 -20.11 -4.05 2.37
N ASN A 80 -20.30 -3.73 1.09
CA ASN A 80 -19.87 -4.55 -0.05
C ASN A 80 -18.42 -4.24 -0.51
N TYR A 81 -17.70 -3.37 0.21
CA TYR A 81 -16.29 -3.11 -0.09
C TYR A 81 -15.45 -4.37 0.17
N PRO A 82 -14.48 -4.71 -0.70
CA PRO A 82 -13.66 -5.90 -0.49
C PRO A 82 -13.04 -5.92 0.91
N GLN A 83 -13.29 -6.99 1.67
CA GLN A 83 -12.75 -7.17 3.03
C GLN A 83 -13.03 -6.00 3.98
N ALA A 84 -14.22 -5.38 3.89
CA ALA A 84 -14.57 -4.13 4.58
C ALA A 84 -14.25 -4.17 6.08
N GLU A 85 -14.70 -5.20 6.79
CA GLU A 85 -14.50 -5.34 8.24
C GLU A 85 -13.03 -5.54 8.62
N GLU A 86 -12.31 -6.43 7.93
CA GLU A 86 -10.89 -6.68 8.17
C GLU A 86 -10.07 -5.41 7.93
N ARG A 87 -10.38 -4.68 6.88
CA ARG A 87 -9.76 -3.42 6.53
C ARG A 87 -9.98 -2.35 7.60
N ALA A 88 -11.23 -2.20 8.09
CA ALA A 88 -11.56 -1.28 9.15
C ALA A 88 -10.83 -1.63 10.47
N LYS A 89 -10.76 -2.92 10.82
CA LYS A 89 -9.99 -3.41 11.97
C LYS A 89 -8.51 -3.07 11.85
N ARG A 90 -7.89 -3.32 10.69
CA ARG A 90 -6.47 -3.03 10.46
C ARG A 90 -6.17 -1.53 10.49
N MET A 91 -6.96 -0.70 9.81
CA MET A 91 -6.81 0.75 9.86
C MET A 91 -6.88 1.28 11.29
N LYS A 92 -7.86 0.84 12.06
CA LYS A 92 -8.00 1.23 13.47
C LYS A 92 -6.80 0.80 14.30
N ALA A 93 -6.30 -0.42 14.10
CA ALA A 93 -5.14 -0.95 14.82
C ALA A 93 -3.88 -0.13 14.50
N VAL A 94 -3.61 0.15 13.22
CA VAL A 94 -2.47 0.96 12.79
C VAL A 94 -2.53 2.37 13.36
N LEU A 95 -3.68 3.06 13.27
CA LEU A 95 -3.83 4.42 13.80
C LEU A 95 -3.65 4.45 15.33
N ASN A 96 -4.15 3.45 16.05
CA ASN A 96 -3.92 3.33 17.50
C ASN A 96 -2.45 3.04 17.82
N SER A 97 -1.77 2.23 17.01
CA SER A 97 -0.35 1.91 17.19
C SER A 97 0.52 3.15 16.97
N ILE A 98 0.22 3.95 15.94
CA ILE A 98 0.87 5.25 15.70
C ILE A 98 0.63 6.19 16.87
N TYR A 99 -0.63 6.36 17.29
CA TYR A 99 -0.97 7.23 18.40
C TYR A 99 -0.24 6.86 19.72
N LYS A 100 -0.11 5.58 20.01
CA LYS A 100 0.62 5.10 21.19
C LYS A 100 2.11 5.44 21.14
N ARG A 101 2.72 5.45 19.95
CA ARG A 101 4.15 5.74 19.77
C ARG A 101 4.45 7.23 19.74
N GLU A 102 3.62 7.99 19.04
CA GLU A 102 3.86 9.40 18.72
C GLU A 102 3.07 10.35 19.63
N HIS A 103 2.14 9.83 20.45
CA HIS A 103 1.17 10.62 21.23
C HIS A 103 0.31 11.56 20.37
N GLY A 104 0.16 11.23 19.07
CA GLY A 104 -0.61 11.97 18.06
C GLY A 104 -0.77 11.16 16.78
N ILE A 105 -1.53 11.68 15.82
CA ILE A 105 -1.71 11.08 14.50
C ILE A 105 -0.72 11.72 13.52
N HIS A 106 0.55 11.47 13.74
CA HIS A 106 1.69 11.87 12.93
C HIS A 106 2.84 10.87 13.10
N VAL A 107 3.93 11.05 12.37
CA VAL A 107 5.14 10.21 12.42
C VAL A 107 6.40 11.09 12.55
N ALA A 108 6.37 12.01 13.50
CA ALA A 108 7.46 12.98 13.71
C ALA A 108 8.79 12.29 14.08
N SER A 109 8.74 11.16 14.77
CA SER A 109 9.94 10.36 15.10
C SER A 109 10.71 9.85 13.88
N LEU A 110 10.11 9.88 12.69
CA LEU A 110 10.75 9.47 11.44
C LEU A 110 11.42 10.62 10.67
N GLU A 111 11.39 11.84 11.18
CA GLU A 111 12.10 12.96 10.58
C GLU A 111 13.62 12.71 10.61
N GLY A 112 14.23 12.65 9.43
CA GLY A 112 15.66 12.35 9.28
C GLY A 112 16.07 10.89 9.55
N ALA A 113 15.10 10.00 9.79
CA ALA A 113 15.37 8.59 10.03
C ALA A 113 15.92 7.88 8.78
N GLY A 114 16.77 6.89 8.99
CA GLY A 114 17.31 6.04 7.94
C GLY A 114 16.25 5.12 7.34
N LYS A 115 16.43 4.69 6.08
CA LYS A 115 15.47 3.80 5.39
C LYS A 115 15.18 2.49 6.13
N ARG A 116 16.17 1.98 6.90
CA ARG A 116 16.00 0.78 7.71
C ARG A 116 15.06 1.05 8.89
N ASP A 117 15.28 2.15 9.60
CA ASP A 117 14.51 2.51 10.78
C ASP A 117 13.05 2.84 10.39
N VAL A 118 12.86 3.53 9.26
CA VAL A 118 11.54 3.76 8.67
C VAL A 118 10.82 2.44 8.39
N ARG A 119 11.47 1.48 7.77
CA ARG A 119 10.88 0.16 7.51
C ARG A 119 10.51 -0.55 8.80
N GLU A 120 11.42 -0.61 9.78
CA GLU A 120 11.19 -1.25 11.07
C GLU A 120 10.02 -0.60 11.82
N TYR A 121 9.92 0.72 11.77
CA TYR A 121 8.80 1.45 12.36
C TYR A 121 7.46 0.97 11.80
N PHE A 122 7.29 0.96 10.46
CA PHE A 122 6.02 0.57 9.85
C PHE A 122 5.75 -0.92 9.93
N ASP A 123 6.75 -1.79 9.75
CA ASP A 123 6.60 -3.25 9.81
C ASP A 123 6.13 -3.72 11.20
N THR A 124 6.42 -2.96 12.26
CA THR A 124 6.06 -3.30 13.65
C THR A 124 4.77 -2.67 14.15
N LEU A 125 4.03 -1.93 13.31
CA LEU A 125 2.71 -1.39 13.67
C LEU A 125 1.64 -2.49 13.64
N ASP A 126 0.82 -2.56 14.70
CA ASP A 126 -0.33 -3.47 14.74
C ASP A 126 -1.28 -3.18 13.56
N GLY A 127 -1.73 -4.21 12.86
CA GLY A 127 -2.63 -4.09 11.71
C GLY A 127 -1.95 -3.76 10.38
N MET A 128 -0.67 -3.44 10.37
CA MET A 128 0.09 -3.17 9.15
C MET A 128 0.17 -4.43 8.28
N THR A 129 0.02 -4.24 6.95
CA THR A 129 0.27 -5.30 5.98
C THR A 129 1.53 -5.01 5.18
N PRO A 130 2.21 -6.02 4.63
CA PRO A 130 3.37 -5.79 3.76
C PRO A 130 3.05 -4.90 2.55
N PHE A 131 1.84 -4.98 2.01
CA PHE A 131 1.38 -4.11 0.93
C PHE A 131 1.34 -2.64 1.36
N VAL A 132 0.69 -2.36 2.49
CA VAL A 132 0.56 -0.99 3.02
C VAL A 132 1.91 -0.42 3.40
N CYS A 133 2.72 -1.18 4.14
CA CYS A 133 4.07 -0.77 4.53
C CYS A 133 4.90 -0.42 3.29
N ASN A 134 5.02 -1.33 2.32
CA ASN A 134 5.81 -1.12 1.11
C ASN A 134 5.35 0.10 0.33
N ARG A 135 4.03 0.35 0.23
CA ARG A 135 3.51 1.52 -0.46
C ARG A 135 3.89 2.82 0.24
N VAL A 136 3.67 2.91 1.55
CA VAL A 136 3.98 4.12 2.33
C VAL A 136 5.47 4.44 2.28
N ILE A 137 6.33 3.45 2.54
CA ILE A 137 7.79 3.69 2.58
C ILE A 137 8.38 3.96 1.20
N SER A 138 7.79 3.43 0.13
CA SER A 138 8.26 3.73 -1.22
C SER A 138 7.91 5.16 -1.64
N ILE A 139 6.68 5.61 -1.36
CA ILE A 139 6.20 6.94 -1.77
C ILE A 139 6.85 8.06 -0.94
N PHE A 140 6.89 7.93 0.37
CA PHE A 140 7.31 9.02 1.25
C PHE A 140 8.78 9.00 1.64
N TYR A 141 9.42 7.82 1.61
CA TYR A 141 10.81 7.66 2.10
C TYR A 141 11.77 7.13 1.03
N GLY A 142 11.32 6.96 -0.20
CA GLY A 142 12.15 6.51 -1.33
C GLY A 142 12.80 5.14 -1.09
N VAL A 143 12.13 4.25 -0.35
CA VAL A 143 12.60 2.88 -0.14
C VAL A 143 12.21 2.04 -1.36
N ALA A 144 13.16 1.27 -1.89
CA ALA A 144 12.90 0.35 -3.01
C ALA A 144 12.08 -0.85 -2.55
N ALA A 145 10.76 -0.66 -2.36
CA ALA A 145 9.84 -1.68 -1.91
C ALA A 145 8.56 -1.63 -2.74
N ILE A 146 8.28 -2.69 -3.52
CA ILE A 146 7.09 -2.73 -4.36
C ILE A 146 5.93 -3.35 -3.59
N PRO A 147 4.79 -2.65 -3.46
CA PRO A 147 3.57 -3.21 -2.92
C PRO A 147 3.04 -4.30 -3.85
N VAL A 148 2.83 -5.49 -3.33
CA VAL A 148 2.21 -6.61 -4.06
C VAL A 148 1.07 -7.14 -3.23
N ASP A 149 -0.10 -7.23 -3.84
CA ASP A 149 -1.31 -7.86 -3.31
C ASP A 149 -1.76 -9.01 -4.22
N ASP A 150 -2.88 -9.66 -3.89
CA ASP A 150 -3.41 -10.77 -4.69
C ASP A 150 -3.78 -10.34 -6.10
N LYS A 151 -4.25 -9.11 -6.29
CA LYS A 151 -4.55 -8.57 -7.63
C LYS A 151 -3.30 -8.38 -8.47
N THR A 152 -2.28 -7.74 -7.90
CA THR A 152 -0.98 -7.55 -8.56
C THR A 152 -0.37 -8.90 -8.91
N LEU A 153 -0.42 -9.86 -7.97
CA LEU A 153 0.06 -11.22 -8.21
C LEU A 153 -0.70 -11.89 -9.36
N ALA A 154 -2.03 -11.78 -9.38
CA ALA A 154 -2.85 -12.35 -10.46
C ALA A 154 -2.51 -11.75 -11.84
N VAL A 155 -2.29 -10.43 -11.91
CA VAL A 155 -1.85 -9.76 -13.14
C VAL A 155 -0.49 -10.29 -13.59
N LEU A 156 0.46 -10.47 -12.69
CA LEU A 156 1.79 -10.99 -13.03
C LEU A 156 1.74 -12.46 -13.48
N ILE A 157 0.89 -13.29 -12.87
CA ILE A 157 0.66 -14.68 -13.27
C ILE A 157 0.02 -14.75 -14.66
N SER A 158 -1.06 -14.00 -14.90
CA SER A 158 -1.79 -14.00 -16.17
C SER A 158 -0.92 -13.57 -17.36
N ASN A 159 0.03 -12.66 -17.09
CA ASN A 159 1.04 -12.26 -18.08
C ASN A 159 2.26 -13.18 -18.12
N LYS A 160 2.22 -14.34 -17.43
CA LYS A 160 3.31 -15.35 -17.36
C LYS A 160 4.64 -14.79 -16.86
N LEU A 161 4.58 -13.73 -16.07
CA LEU A 161 5.75 -13.07 -15.49
C LEU A 161 6.25 -13.78 -14.23
N VAL A 162 5.37 -14.40 -13.47
CA VAL A 162 5.69 -15.21 -12.30
C VAL A 162 5.05 -16.59 -12.41
N HIS A 163 5.54 -17.54 -11.63
CA HIS A 163 4.96 -18.88 -11.59
C HIS A 163 3.66 -18.84 -10.77
N GLU A 164 2.68 -19.68 -11.14
CA GLU A 164 1.37 -19.76 -10.45
C GLU A 164 1.49 -20.09 -8.95
N THR A 165 2.56 -20.77 -8.56
CA THR A 165 2.85 -21.13 -7.15
C THR A 165 3.70 -20.09 -6.41
N SER A 166 3.97 -18.93 -7.02
CA SER A 166 4.77 -17.88 -6.36
C SER A 166 4.00 -17.23 -5.24
N SER A 167 4.65 -17.01 -4.09
CA SER A 167 4.06 -16.25 -3.00
C SER A 167 4.15 -14.74 -3.23
N ILE A 168 3.26 -13.98 -2.62
CA ILE A 168 3.30 -12.49 -2.62
C ILE A 168 4.67 -12.00 -2.13
N THR A 169 5.19 -12.60 -1.06
CA THR A 169 6.47 -12.21 -0.46
C THR A 169 7.64 -12.43 -1.40
N ASP A 170 7.68 -13.58 -2.09
CA ASP A 170 8.73 -13.89 -3.07
C ASP A 170 8.69 -12.92 -4.25
N VAL A 171 7.49 -12.64 -4.74
CA VAL A 171 7.27 -11.71 -5.86
C VAL A 171 7.66 -10.29 -5.49
N ALA A 172 7.25 -9.80 -4.32
CA ALA A 172 7.61 -8.46 -3.83
C ALA A 172 9.13 -8.32 -3.68
N SER A 173 9.79 -9.31 -3.06
CA SER A 173 11.24 -9.35 -2.90
C SER A 173 11.97 -9.40 -4.23
N TRP A 174 11.45 -10.17 -5.18
CA TRP A 174 12.04 -10.27 -6.52
C TRP A 174 11.87 -8.97 -7.31
N LEU A 175 10.67 -8.37 -7.34
CA LEU A 175 10.40 -7.10 -8.01
C LEU A 175 11.28 -5.97 -7.44
N GLY A 176 11.47 -5.92 -6.13
CA GLY A 176 12.34 -4.93 -5.49
C GLY A 176 13.80 -4.98 -5.96
N ARG A 177 14.24 -6.11 -6.55
CA ARG A 177 15.57 -6.25 -7.17
C ARG A 177 15.59 -5.89 -8.67
N GLN A 178 14.42 -5.84 -9.32
CA GLN A 178 14.30 -5.57 -10.76
C GLN A 178 13.98 -4.10 -11.07
N VAL A 179 13.43 -3.37 -10.10
CA VAL A 179 12.95 -2.00 -10.27
C VAL A 179 13.81 -1.06 -9.43
N LYS A 180 14.24 0.03 -10.01
CA LYS A 180 14.99 1.07 -9.29
C LYS A 180 14.09 1.79 -8.29
N ALA A 181 14.67 2.32 -7.22
CA ALA A 181 13.92 2.98 -6.15
C ALA A 181 13.07 4.17 -6.65
N ASP A 182 13.59 4.93 -7.61
CA ASP A 182 12.91 6.06 -8.23
C ASP A 182 11.76 5.67 -9.18
N GLU A 183 11.70 4.40 -9.61
CA GLU A 183 10.70 3.87 -10.52
C GLU A 183 9.61 3.02 -9.81
N VAL A 184 9.78 2.74 -8.52
CA VAL A 184 8.89 1.83 -7.76
C VAL A 184 7.45 2.33 -7.75
N CYS A 185 7.25 3.62 -7.48
CA CYS A 185 5.92 4.21 -7.38
C CYS A 185 5.18 4.13 -8.72
N ASP A 186 5.85 4.50 -9.81
CA ASP A 186 5.27 4.47 -11.17
C ASP A 186 4.87 3.04 -11.56
N VAL A 187 5.79 2.09 -11.34
CA VAL A 187 5.52 0.67 -11.64
C VAL A 187 4.35 0.14 -10.83
N HIS A 188 4.29 0.47 -9.52
CA HIS A 188 3.18 0.06 -8.67
C HIS A 188 1.84 0.62 -9.15
N VAL A 189 1.76 1.93 -9.37
CA VAL A 189 0.51 2.59 -9.83
C VAL A 189 0.05 2.04 -11.17
N CYS A 190 0.97 1.83 -12.11
CA CYS A 190 0.66 1.22 -13.40
C CYS A 190 0.13 -0.22 -13.29
N MET A 191 0.59 -1.01 -12.30
CA MET A 191 0.08 -2.37 -12.06
C MET A 191 -1.28 -2.39 -11.36
N GLN A 192 -1.70 -1.27 -10.75
CA GLN A 192 -3.01 -1.11 -10.08
C GLN A 192 -4.10 -0.54 -11.00
N ALA A 193 -3.74 -0.07 -12.18
CA ALA A 193 -4.66 0.45 -13.19
C ALA A 193 -5.42 -0.66 -13.93
#